data_ede722b28d8aaffe2bcaa18ab1dbb5b6
#
_entry.id   ede722b28d8aaffe2bcaa18ab1dbb5b6
#
_cell.length_a   1.000
_cell.length_b   1.000
_cell.length_c   1.000
_cell.angle_alpha   90.00
_cell.angle_beta   90.00
_cell.angle_gamma   90.00
#
_symmetry.space_group_name_H-M   'P 1'
#
loop_
_entity.id
_entity.type
_entity.pdbx_description
1 polymer ?
#
loop_
_entity_poly.entity_id
_entity_poly.type
_entity_poly.pdbx_seq_one_letter_code
_entity_poly.pdbx_strand_id
1 'polypeptide(L)'
;MASYKRRAHSSDRGPALRKPRATQSKTAGTTKTSSTRGPRGKNNTSRKPANTHRASSHKRNGGHRVLKWVLGIFFGLIGLGLAIGIGVFAYLYATTEVPQPEKFALAEKTTVYYADGTTPIGSYAEQNREIISCEGLPDYVGNAIVASENRTFYTDKGLDLKGIARAFINNVTKGTRQGGSTITQQYAERYYMGETTSYVGKAREAIIAIKIAQTESKDEVMCNYMNTIYLGRNSYGIQAAAQSYFNKDA
;
A
#
# COMPACT_ATOMS: atom_id res chain seq x y z
N MET A 1 -20.51 14.79 -46.56
CA MET A 1 -21.86 15.04 -46.01
C MET A 1 -22.34 13.78 -45.32
N ALA A 2 -22.27 13.71 -44.00
CA ALA A 2 -23.01 12.73 -43.20
C ALA A 2 -23.28 13.39 -41.84
N SER A 3 -24.57 13.68 -41.65
CA SER A 3 -25.14 14.35 -40.46
C SER A 3 -25.17 13.42 -39.25
N TYR A 4 -24.54 13.78 -38.16
CA TYR A 4 -24.63 13.04 -36.88
C TYR A 4 -25.66 13.70 -35.98
N LYS A 5 -26.81 13.04 -35.84
CA LYS A 5 -27.95 13.44 -35.02
C LYS A 5 -27.64 13.30 -33.56
N ARG A 6 -27.65 14.39 -32.78
CA ARG A 6 -27.67 14.39 -31.30
C ARG A 6 -28.99 13.83 -30.80
N ARG A 7 -28.92 12.82 -29.98
CA ARG A 7 -30.04 12.40 -29.09
C ARG A 7 -29.83 13.04 -27.73
N ALA A 8 -30.77 13.85 -27.34
CA ALA A 8 -30.97 14.33 -26.01
C ALA A 8 -31.60 13.19 -25.18
N HIS A 9 -31.01 12.88 -24.00
CA HIS A 9 -31.62 12.00 -23.02
C HIS A 9 -32.10 12.84 -21.85
N SER A 10 -33.40 12.69 -21.61
CA SER A 10 -34.20 13.35 -20.57
C SER A 10 -33.76 12.95 -19.16
N SER A 11 -33.87 13.93 -18.30
CA SER A 11 -33.79 13.82 -16.84
C SER A 11 -34.83 12.86 -16.29
N ASP A 12 -34.37 11.85 -15.53
CA ASP A 12 -35.27 11.08 -14.66
C ASP A 12 -34.85 11.29 -13.20
N ARG A 13 -35.89 11.64 -12.41
CA ARG A 13 -35.77 12.03 -10.99
C ARG A 13 -35.77 10.77 -10.15
N GLY A 14 -34.72 10.54 -9.40
CA GLY A 14 -34.66 9.49 -8.39
C GLY A 14 -35.52 9.80 -7.15
N PRO A 15 -36.02 8.77 -6.45
CA PRO A 15 -36.94 8.94 -5.33
C PRO A 15 -36.22 9.26 -4.01
N ALA A 16 -36.91 10.07 -3.20
CA ALA A 16 -36.51 10.62 -1.92
C ALA A 16 -36.16 9.56 -0.84
N LEU A 17 -35.08 9.82 -0.12
CA LEU A 17 -34.65 9.12 1.09
C LEU A 17 -35.65 9.34 2.25
N ARG A 18 -36.27 8.24 2.69
CA ARG A 18 -37.03 8.17 3.95
C ARG A 18 -36.07 7.93 5.13
N LYS A 19 -36.09 8.83 6.08
CA LYS A 19 -35.46 8.66 7.40
C LYS A 19 -36.26 7.65 8.26
N PRO A 20 -35.65 6.77 9.02
CA PRO A 20 -36.36 6.02 10.07
C PRO A 20 -36.51 6.86 11.33
N ARG A 21 -37.72 6.83 11.84
CA ARG A 21 -38.26 7.49 13.02
C ARG A 21 -37.85 6.71 14.29
N ALA A 22 -37.28 7.40 15.25
CA ALA A 22 -37.04 6.91 16.60
C ALA A 22 -38.33 6.55 17.32
N THR A 23 -38.41 5.36 17.90
CA THR A 23 -39.49 4.96 18.80
C THR A 23 -38.94 4.94 20.22
N GLN A 24 -39.38 5.91 21.00
CA GLN A 24 -39.32 5.89 22.46
C GLN A 24 -40.44 4.99 22.96
N SER A 25 -40.17 4.13 23.90
CA SER A 25 -41.17 3.53 24.76
C SER A 25 -40.72 3.66 26.21
N LYS A 26 -41.44 4.54 26.90
CA LYS A 26 -41.53 4.61 28.35
C LYS A 26 -42.46 3.50 28.81
N THR A 27 -42.17 2.84 29.92
CA THR A 27 -43.19 2.56 30.91
C THR A 27 -42.57 2.32 32.28
N ALA A 28 -43.01 3.13 33.20
CA ALA A 28 -42.85 2.99 34.62
C ALA A 28 -43.93 2.02 35.16
N GLY A 29 -43.62 1.39 36.29
CA GLY A 29 -44.61 0.57 36.99
C GLY A 29 -44.12 0.19 38.37
N THR A 30 -44.30 1.07 39.29
CA THR A 30 -44.25 0.89 40.76
C THR A 30 -45.36 -0.02 41.24
N THR A 31 -45.11 -0.96 42.16
CA THR A 31 -46.07 -1.23 43.26
C THR A 31 -45.38 -1.89 44.46
N LYS A 32 -45.54 -1.25 45.58
CA LYS A 32 -45.32 -1.71 46.94
C LYS A 32 -46.53 -2.52 47.42
N THR A 33 -46.32 -3.50 48.31
CA THR A 33 -47.17 -3.85 49.47
C THR A 33 -46.42 -4.87 50.25
N SER A 34 -45.97 -4.65 51.41
CA SER A 34 -46.44 -4.52 52.80
C SER A 34 -47.06 -5.76 53.37
N SER A 35 -46.44 -6.16 54.49
CA SER A 35 -47.04 -6.68 55.75
C SER A 35 -47.52 -8.12 55.78
N THR A 36 -47.03 -8.96 56.72
CA THR A 36 -47.58 -9.06 58.07
C THR A 36 -46.77 -10.02 58.98
N ARG A 37 -46.86 -9.71 60.26
CA ARG A 37 -46.25 -10.29 61.45
C ARG A 37 -46.72 -11.71 61.79
N GLY A 38 -45.83 -12.53 62.31
CA GLY A 38 -45.63 -13.17 63.60
C GLY A 38 -46.41 -14.45 63.88
N PRO A 39 -46.31 -15.14 65.04
CA PRO A 39 -45.11 -15.32 65.85
C PRO A 39 -44.85 -16.79 66.24
N ARG A 40 -43.65 -17.00 66.77
CA ARG A 40 -43.35 -17.87 67.94
C ARG A 40 -43.66 -19.39 67.95
N GLY A 41 -42.56 -20.18 67.92
CA GLY A 41 -42.57 -21.57 68.37
C GLY A 41 -41.15 -22.00 68.71
N LYS A 42 -40.81 -22.03 70.00
CA LYS A 42 -39.59 -22.64 70.55
C LYS A 42 -39.74 -24.15 70.48
N ASN A 43 -38.77 -24.87 69.97
CA ASN A 43 -38.43 -26.22 70.49
C ASN A 43 -36.96 -26.47 70.24
N ASN A 44 -36.28 -26.59 71.39
CA ASN A 44 -34.96 -27.13 71.62
C ASN A 44 -34.97 -28.62 71.28
N THR A 45 -34.14 -29.10 70.40
CA THR A 45 -33.58 -30.43 70.45
C THR A 45 -32.19 -30.40 69.84
N SER A 46 -31.25 -30.61 70.75
CA SER A 46 -29.82 -30.83 70.52
C SER A 46 -29.59 -32.03 69.59
N ARG A 47 -29.02 -31.85 68.45
CA ARG A 47 -28.40 -32.88 67.62
C ARG A 47 -26.97 -32.48 67.30
N LYS A 48 -26.03 -33.39 67.62
CA LYS A 48 -24.62 -33.31 67.32
C LYS A 48 -24.30 -32.92 65.90
N PRO A 49 -23.24 -32.14 65.64
CA PRO A 49 -22.80 -31.81 64.32
C PRO A 49 -22.20 -33.02 63.63
N ALA A 50 -22.78 -33.46 62.56
CA ALA A 50 -22.22 -34.39 61.58
C ALA A 50 -21.04 -33.70 60.90
N ASN A 51 -19.90 -34.34 61.00
CA ASN A 51 -18.67 -33.96 60.31
C ASN A 51 -18.90 -34.08 58.80
N THR A 52 -19.26 -32.98 58.15
CA THR A 52 -19.29 -32.90 56.68
C THR A 52 -17.85 -32.66 56.22
N HIS A 53 -17.23 -33.70 55.70
CA HIS A 53 -16.01 -33.60 54.93
C HIS A 53 -16.25 -32.63 53.76
N ARG A 54 -15.70 -31.42 53.93
CA ARG A 54 -15.66 -30.39 52.91
C ARG A 54 -14.71 -30.88 51.79
N ALA A 55 -15.24 -31.52 50.77
CA ALA A 55 -14.48 -31.85 49.57
C ALA A 55 -13.90 -30.53 49.00
N SER A 56 -12.61 -30.33 49.20
CA SER A 56 -11.86 -29.27 48.55
C SER A 56 -11.86 -29.55 47.06
N SER A 57 -12.70 -28.83 46.30
CA SER A 57 -12.62 -28.85 44.88
C SER A 57 -11.27 -28.25 44.44
N HIS A 58 -10.32 -29.10 44.16
CA HIS A 58 -9.10 -28.72 43.47
C HIS A 58 -9.51 -28.20 42.10
N LYS A 59 -9.65 -26.88 41.98
CA LYS A 59 -9.76 -26.20 40.70
C LYS A 59 -8.49 -26.53 39.90
N ARG A 60 -8.63 -27.45 38.95
CA ARG A 60 -7.57 -27.82 38.00
C ARG A 60 -7.19 -26.57 37.21
N ASN A 61 -6.11 -25.88 37.61
CA ASN A 61 -5.48 -24.78 36.87
C ASN A 61 -4.74 -25.27 35.60
N GLY A 62 -5.26 -26.31 34.93
CA GLY A 62 -4.64 -26.86 33.71
C GLY A 62 -4.72 -25.93 32.50
N GLY A 63 -5.80 -25.15 32.34
CA GLY A 63 -6.05 -24.33 31.19
C GLY A 63 -5.01 -23.21 30.97
N HIS A 64 -4.53 -22.61 32.03
CA HIS A 64 -3.51 -21.55 31.93
C HIS A 64 -2.12 -22.03 31.53
N ARG A 65 -1.77 -23.29 31.84
CA ARG A 65 -0.49 -23.86 31.41
C ARG A 65 -0.50 -24.15 29.91
N VAL A 66 -1.55 -24.78 29.40
CA VAL A 66 -1.71 -25.06 27.95
C VAL A 66 -1.73 -23.76 27.17
N LEU A 67 -2.47 -22.75 27.61
CA LEU A 67 -2.52 -21.43 26.94
C LEU A 67 -1.12 -20.78 26.88
N LYS A 68 -0.34 -20.84 27.99
CA LYS A 68 1.04 -20.30 28.00
C LYS A 68 1.95 -21.02 27.00
N TRP A 69 1.84 -22.35 26.90
CA TRP A 69 2.60 -23.12 25.92
C TRP A 69 2.20 -22.80 24.49
N VAL A 70 0.90 -22.71 24.21
CA VAL A 70 0.41 -22.32 22.87
C VAL A 70 0.88 -20.92 22.50
N LEU A 71 0.76 -19.95 23.39
CA LEU A 71 1.26 -18.59 23.16
C LEU A 71 2.79 -18.58 23.03
N GLY A 72 3.53 -19.36 23.82
CA GLY A 72 4.98 -19.48 23.70
C GLY A 72 5.42 -20.02 22.34
N ILE A 73 4.78 -21.09 21.86
CA ILE A 73 5.03 -21.65 20.52
C ILE A 73 4.67 -20.64 19.45
N PHE A 74 3.51 -19.99 19.54
CA PHE A 74 3.05 -18.99 18.58
C PHE A 74 4.03 -17.81 18.46
N PHE A 75 4.43 -17.21 19.59
CA PHE A 75 5.41 -16.12 19.57
C PHE A 75 6.81 -16.60 19.21
N GLY A 76 7.18 -17.84 19.54
CA GLY A 76 8.43 -18.46 19.11
C GLY A 76 8.51 -18.62 17.59
N LEU A 77 7.43 -19.08 16.95
CA LEU A 77 7.35 -19.20 15.50
C LEU A 77 7.39 -17.83 14.81
N ILE A 78 6.71 -16.82 15.38
CA ILE A 78 6.79 -15.45 14.87
C ILE A 78 8.22 -14.91 14.99
N GLY A 79 8.86 -15.11 16.14
CA GLY A 79 10.25 -14.67 16.37
C GLY A 79 11.23 -15.34 15.42
N LEU A 80 11.06 -16.64 15.18
CA LEU A 80 11.87 -17.39 14.21
C LEU A 80 11.64 -16.88 12.78
N GLY A 81 10.39 -16.66 12.39
CA GLY A 81 10.04 -16.11 11.07
C GLY A 81 10.64 -14.72 10.85
N LEU A 82 10.59 -13.85 11.87
CA LEU A 82 11.22 -12.54 11.84
C LEU A 82 12.76 -12.64 11.71
N ALA A 83 13.40 -13.52 12.47
CA ALA A 83 14.85 -13.72 12.40
C ALA A 83 15.30 -14.20 11.02
N ILE A 84 14.56 -15.17 10.43
CA ILE A 84 14.81 -15.64 9.07
C ILE A 84 14.58 -14.49 8.06
N GLY A 85 13.50 -13.72 8.19
CA GLY A 85 13.21 -12.58 7.33
C GLY A 85 14.32 -11.51 7.36
N ILE A 86 14.81 -11.17 8.55
CA ILE A 86 15.95 -10.25 8.72
C ILE A 86 17.22 -10.81 8.08
N GLY A 87 17.51 -12.10 8.29
CA GLY A 87 18.68 -12.75 7.68
C GLY A 87 18.63 -12.75 6.15
N VAL A 88 17.47 -13.09 5.58
CA VAL A 88 17.26 -13.05 4.12
C VAL A 88 17.39 -11.62 3.59
N PHE A 89 16.79 -10.65 4.28
CA PHE A 89 16.93 -9.25 3.88
C PHE A 89 18.38 -8.78 3.91
N ALA A 90 19.12 -9.08 4.99
CA ALA A 90 20.53 -8.70 5.11
C ALA A 90 21.38 -9.36 4.02
N TYR A 91 21.14 -10.63 3.74
CA TYR A 91 21.80 -11.35 2.65
C TYR A 91 21.52 -10.70 1.28
N LEU A 92 20.26 -10.46 0.96
CA LEU A 92 19.87 -9.81 -0.29
C LEU A 92 20.44 -8.39 -0.37
N TYR A 93 20.42 -7.63 0.73
CA TYR A 93 20.99 -6.28 0.77
C TYR A 93 22.50 -6.28 0.50
N ALA A 94 23.24 -7.24 1.06
CA ALA A 94 24.68 -7.36 0.84
C ALA A 94 25.03 -7.81 -0.59
N THR A 95 24.21 -8.68 -1.19
CA THR A 95 24.48 -9.30 -2.49
C THR A 95 23.88 -8.58 -3.70
N THR A 96 22.89 -7.69 -3.47
CA THR A 96 22.28 -6.91 -4.55
C THR A 96 23.13 -5.69 -4.83
N GLU A 97 23.78 -5.65 -5.98
CA GLU A 97 24.45 -4.45 -6.49
C GLU A 97 23.45 -3.56 -7.24
N VAL A 98 23.64 -2.23 -7.13
CA VAL A 98 22.94 -1.29 -8.01
C VAL A 98 23.66 -1.33 -9.36
N PRO A 99 23.00 -1.76 -10.45
CA PRO A 99 23.62 -1.80 -11.76
C PRO A 99 24.05 -0.39 -12.19
N GLN A 100 25.11 -0.31 -12.99
CA GLN A 100 25.52 0.99 -13.54
C GLN A 100 24.44 1.52 -14.50
N PRO A 101 24.11 2.81 -14.43
CA PRO A 101 23.08 3.45 -15.27
C PRO A 101 23.31 3.27 -16.78
N GLU A 102 24.55 3.23 -17.21
CA GLU A 102 24.96 3.21 -18.60
C GLU A 102 24.41 2.04 -19.42
N LYS A 103 24.09 0.90 -18.79
CA LYS A 103 23.59 -0.29 -19.50
C LYS A 103 22.14 -0.14 -19.99
N PHE A 104 21.34 0.75 -19.41
CA PHE A 104 19.95 0.97 -19.78
C PHE A 104 19.70 2.32 -20.47
N ALA A 105 20.63 3.26 -20.32
CA ALA A 105 20.58 4.55 -21.00
C ALA A 105 20.76 4.44 -22.52
N LEU A 106 21.30 3.32 -22.98
CA LEU A 106 21.66 3.11 -24.39
C LEU A 106 20.49 2.79 -25.33
N ALA A 107 19.26 2.67 -24.82
CA ALA A 107 18.07 2.48 -25.66
C ALA A 107 17.48 3.82 -26.11
N GLU A 108 18.32 4.73 -26.60
CA GLU A 108 17.87 5.96 -27.20
C GLU A 108 17.45 5.75 -28.66
N LYS A 109 16.57 6.63 -29.13
CA LYS A 109 16.11 6.70 -30.51
C LYS A 109 17.29 7.06 -31.43
N THR A 110 17.63 6.18 -32.37
CA THR A 110 18.59 6.49 -33.43
C THR A 110 17.86 7.22 -34.54
N THR A 111 18.24 8.47 -34.83
CA THR A 111 17.72 9.25 -35.95
C THR A 111 18.66 9.19 -37.13
N VAL A 112 18.15 8.83 -38.30
CA VAL A 112 18.89 8.80 -39.55
C VAL A 112 18.56 10.06 -40.34
N TYR A 113 19.59 10.78 -40.75
CA TYR A 113 19.46 12.04 -41.48
C TYR A 113 19.84 11.88 -42.96
N TYR A 114 19.36 12.79 -43.80
CA TYR A 114 19.87 12.98 -45.15
C TYR A 114 21.34 13.44 -45.13
N ALA A 115 21.98 13.51 -46.30
CA ALA A 115 23.39 13.93 -46.40
C ALA A 115 23.64 15.37 -45.91
N ASP A 116 22.60 16.17 -45.72
CA ASP A 116 22.65 17.52 -45.14
C ASP A 116 22.90 17.51 -43.63
N GLY A 117 22.80 16.32 -42.97
CA GLY A 117 23.03 16.14 -41.54
C GLY A 117 21.94 16.75 -40.64
N THR A 118 20.91 17.36 -41.21
CA THR A 118 19.87 18.10 -40.46
C THR A 118 18.45 17.61 -40.73
N THR A 119 18.18 17.14 -41.94
CA THR A 119 16.83 16.66 -42.31
C THR A 119 16.69 15.20 -41.97
N PRO A 120 15.78 14.82 -41.02
CA PRO A 120 15.62 13.42 -40.65
C PRO A 120 14.93 12.61 -41.77
N ILE A 121 15.48 11.48 -42.13
CA ILE A 121 14.89 10.46 -42.98
C ILE A 121 13.87 9.64 -42.22
N GLY A 122 14.22 9.29 -40.96
CA GLY A 122 13.42 8.49 -40.09
C GLY A 122 14.15 8.17 -38.79
N SER A 123 13.49 7.51 -37.88
CA SER A 123 14.09 7.10 -36.63
C SER A 123 13.80 5.63 -36.36
N TYR A 124 14.79 4.94 -35.78
CA TYR A 124 14.69 3.58 -35.31
C TYR A 124 14.96 3.53 -33.80
N ALA A 125 14.06 2.92 -33.07
CA ALA A 125 14.22 2.70 -31.66
C ALA A 125 13.41 1.50 -31.21
N GLU A 126 13.96 0.71 -30.32
CA GLU A 126 13.20 -0.30 -29.57
C GLU A 126 12.21 0.40 -28.61
N GLN A 127 12.65 1.53 -28.02
CA GLN A 127 11.85 2.41 -27.18
C GLN A 127 12.00 3.85 -27.68
N ASN A 128 10.89 4.54 -27.94
CA ASN A 128 10.94 5.96 -28.26
C ASN A 128 11.25 6.75 -26.99
N ARG A 129 12.53 6.98 -26.74
CA ARG A 129 13.08 7.71 -25.59
C ARG A 129 14.01 8.80 -26.07
N GLU A 130 13.88 9.94 -25.43
CA GLU A 130 14.78 11.07 -25.58
C GLU A 130 15.04 11.62 -24.19
N ILE A 131 16.31 11.56 -23.75
CA ILE A 131 16.73 11.98 -22.42
C ILE A 131 17.00 13.47 -22.45
N ILE A 132 16.42 14.19 -21.48
CA ILE A 132 16.62 15.62 -21.32
C ILE A 132 17.21 15.95 -19.97
N SER A 133 17.93 17.10 -19.91
CA SER A 133 18.23 17.72 -18.62
C SER A 133 16.93 18.23 -17.98
N CYS A 134 16.81 18.04 -16.69
CA CYS A 134 15.66 18.56 -15.95
C CYS A 134 15.91 19.99 -15.43
N GLU A 135 17.10 20.55 -15.71
CA GLU A 135 17.38 21.96 -15.45
C GLU A 135 16.41 22.85 -16.24
N GLY A 136 15.73 23.73 -15.53
CA GLY A 136 14.76 24.64 -16.15
C GLY A 136 13.35 24.10 -16.33
N LEU A 137 13.11 22.82 -16.04
CA LEU A 137 11.74 22.32 -15.96
C LEU A 137 11.00 22.98 -14.79
N PRO A 138 9.74 23.42 -15.00
CA PRO A 138 8.97 23.98 -13.90
C PRO A 138 8.69 22.97 -12.79
N ASP A 139 8.78 23.38 -11.53
CA ASP A 139 8.57 22.53 -10.34
C ASP A 139 7.22 21.78 -10.36
N TYR A 140 6.20 22.36 -10.99
CA TYR A 140 4.87 21.72 -11.04
C TYR A 140 4.87 20.39 -11.80
N VAL A 141 5.84 20.15 -12.70
CA VAL A 141 5.95 18.88 -13.44
C VAL A 141 6.27 17.74 -12.48
N GLY A 142 7.34 17.89 -11.69
CA GLY A 142 7.70 16.93 -10.64
C GLY A 142 6.61 16.82 -9.56
N ASN A 143 6.04 17.95 -9.14
CA ASN A 143 4.99 17.98 -8.12
C ASN A 143 3.71 17.27 -8.56
N ALA A 144 3.33 17.31 -9.84
CA ALA A 144 2.19 16.58 -10.37
C ALA A 144 2.41 15.05 -10.27
N ILE A 145 3.62 14.60 -10.57
CA ILE A 145 4.02 13.19 -10.43
C ILE A 145 3.97 12.77 -8.95
N VAL A 146 4.56 13.57 -8.07
CA VAL A 146 4.54 13.30 -6.61
C VAL A 146 3.11 13.24 -6.09
N ALA A 147 2.24 14.12 -6.53
CA ALA A 147 0.84 14.14 -6.11
C ALA A 147 0.06 12.89 -6.53
N SER A 148 0.35 12.35 -7.72
CA SER A 148 -0.32 11.18 -8.27
C SER A 148 0.24 9.86 -7.77
N GLU A 149 1.58 9.74 -7.72
CA GLU A 149 2.26 8.47 -7.51
C GLU A 149 2.71 8.26 -6.05
N ASN A 150 3.40 9.24 -5.47
CA ASN A 150 4.03 9.09 -4.17
C ASN A 150 4.13 10.42 -3.41
N ARG A 151 3.12 10.76 -2.63
CA ARG A 151 3.07 12.01 -1.85
C ARG A 151 4.16 12.15 -0.79
N THR A 152 4.81 11.06 -0.41
CA THR A 152 5.89 11.04 0.57
C THR A 152 7.27 11.08 -0.07
N PHE A 153 7.37 11.22 -1.39
CA PHE A 153 8.60 11.10 -2.16
C PHE A 153 9.78 11.87 -1.55
N TYR A 154 9.60 13.15 -1.25
CA TYR A 154 10.67 13.98 -0.70
C TYR A 154 11.08 13.65 0.74
N THR A 155 10.29 12.82 1.44
CA THR A 155 10.53 12.48 2.85
C THR A 155 10.82 11.01 3.08
N ASP A 156 10.48 10.13 2.12
CA ASP A 156 10.77 8.71 2.24
C ASP A 156 12.26 8.41 1.96
N LYS A 157 12.69 7.22 2.36
CA LYS A 157 14.06 6.71 2.16
C LYS A 157 14.08 5.59 1.11
N GLY A 158 13.37 5.80 0.00
CA GLY A 158 13.22 4.82 -1.07
C GLY A 158 12.01 3.91 -0.91
N LEU A 159 11.48 3.73 0.31
CA LEU A 159 10.29 2.93 0.61
C LEU A 159 9.30 3.72 1.47
N ASP A 160 8.01 3.59 1.18
CA ASP A 160 6.92 4.08 2.04
C ASP A 160 6.20 2.89 2.72
N LEU A 161 6.72 2.45 3.88
CA LEU A 161 6.12 1.35 4.63
C LEU A 161 4.68 1.65 5.07
N LYS A 162 4.35 2.92 5.33
CA LYS A 162 2.98 3.33 5.68
C LYS A 162 2.06 3.25 4.47
N GLY A 163 2.55 3.66 3.31
CA GLY A 163 1.85 3.53 2.03
C GLY A 163 1.60 2.08 1.66
N ILE A 164 2.60 1.22 1.80
CA ILE A 164 2.49 -0.23 1.56
C ILE A 164 1.43 -0.85 2.48
N ALA A 165 1.50 -0.57 3.80
CA ALA A 165 0.51 -1.08 4.76
C ALA A 165 -0.91 -0.58 4.44
N ARG A 166 -1.07 0.70 4.12
CA ARG A 166 -2.35 1.30 3.71
C ARG A 166 -2.89 0.64 2.45
N ALA A 167 -2.05 0.46 1.42
CA ALA A 167 -2.43 -0.18 0.17
C ALA A 167 -2.88 -1.63 0.42
N PHE A 168 -2.15 -2.38 1.22
CA PHE A 168 -2.50 -3.75 1.60
C PHE A 168 -3.86 -3.82 2.29
N ILE A 169 -4.09 -3.00 3.32
CA ILE A 169 -5.37 -2.96 4.04
C ILE A 169 -6.52 -2.60 3.09
N ASN A 170 -6.36 -1.56 2.24
CA ASN A 170 -7.39 -1.16 1.30
C ASN A 170 -7.69 -2.26 0.26
N ASN A 171 -6.67 -2.93 -0.24
CA ASN A 171 -6.84 -4.00 -1.23
C ASN A 171 -7.59 -5.20 -0.64
N VAL A 172 -7.26 -5.58 0.62
CA VAL A 172 -7.94 -6.68 1.31
C VAL A 172 -9.36 -6.32 1.73
N THR A 173 -9.57 -5.11 2.28
CA THR A 173 -10.86 -4.73 2.88
C THR A 173 -11.85 -4.14 1.89
N LYS A 174 -11.37 -3.45 0.85
CA LYS A 174 -12.21 -2.73 -0.12
C LYS A 174 -12.16 -3.32 -1.52
N GLY A 175 -11.36 -4.36 -1.76
CA GLY A 175 -11.18 -4.96 -3.08
C GLY A 175 -10.58 -4.01 -4.12
N THR A 176 -9.93 -2.92 -3.68
CA THR A 176 -9.26 -1.96 -4.57
C THR A 176 -7.90 -2.49 -5.01
N ARG A 177 -7.40 -2.03 -6.16
CA ARG A 177 -6.03 -2.30 -6.60
C ARG A 177 -5.17 -1.04 -6.40
N GLN A 178 -4.93 -0.68 -5.15
CA GLN A 178 -4.06 0.45 -4.83
C GLN A 178 -2.60 -0.01 -4.81
N GLY A 179 -1.75 0.69 -5.58
CA GLY A 179 -0.30 0.51 -5.53
C GLY A 179 0.29 1.13 -4.25
N GLY A 180 1.36 0.54 -3.76
CA GLY A 180 2.12 1.06 -2.61
C GLY A 180 3.60 1.28 -2.94
N SER A 181 4.00 1.17 -4.23
CA SER A 181 5.38 1.41 -4.67
C SER A 181 5.69 2.91 -4.70
N THR A 182 6.89 3.28 -4.27
CA THR A 182 7.38 4.66 -4.34
C THR A 182 7.89 4.99 -5.74
N ILE A 183 8.10 6.28 -6.03
CA ILE A 183 8.75 6.74 -7.27
C ILE A 183 10.16 6.12 -7.39
N THR A 184 10.92 6.08 -6.29
CA THR A 184 12.26 5.46 -6.28
C THR A 184 12.21 3.97 -6.60
N GLN A 185 11.19 3.23 -6.12
CA GLN A 185 10.99 1.82 -6.47
C GLN A 185 10.63 1.64 -7.94
N GLN A 186 9.73 2.47 -8.47
CA GLN A 186 9.36 2.42 -9.89
C GLN A 186 10.56 2.77 -10.79
N TYR A 187 11.39 3.73 -10.37
CA TYR A 187 12.64 4.05 -11.05
C TYR A 187 13.61 2.87 -11.01
N ALA A 188 13.80 2.25 -9.84
CA ALA A 188 14.65 1.06 -9.71
C ALA A 188 14.19 -0.09 -10.62
N GLU A 189 12.89 -0.35 -10.65
CA GLU A 189 12.30 -1.38 -11.50
C GLU A 189 12.55 -1.11 -12.97
N ARG A 190 12.19 0.06 -13.45
CA ARG A 190 12.19 0.38 -14.88
C ARG A 190 13.56 0.68 -15.45
N TYR A 191 14.44 1.24 -14.65
CA TYR A 191 15.75 1.68 -15.09
C TYR A 191 16.82 0.60 -14.94
N TYR A 192 16.74 -0.21 -13.87
CA TYR A 192 17.80 -1.17 -13.53
C TYR A 192 17.40 -2.64 -13.72
N MET A 193 16.13 -2.97 -13.67
CA MET A 193 15.71 -4.38 -13.58
C MET A 193 14.80 -4.83 -14.72
N GLY A 194 14.12 -3.90 -15.41
CA GLY A 194 12.96 -4.23 -16.23
C GLY A 194 11.76 -4.63 -15.37
N GLU A 195 10.63 -4.97 -16.00
CA GLU A 195 9.42 -5.35 -15.27
C GLU A 195 9.62 -6.64 -14.47
N THR A 196 9.35 -6.57 -13.16
CA THR A 196 9.49 -7.72 -12.27
C THR A 196 8.13 -8.18 -11.76
N THR A 197 7.82 -9.46 -12.00
CA THR A 197 6.57 -10.09 -11.55
C THR A 197 6.77 -11.00 -10.34
N SER A 198 8.02 -11.33 -9.97
CA SER A 198 8.33 -12.24 -8.88
C SER A 198 8.49 -11.53 -7.53
N TYR A 199 8.16 -12.22 -6.44
CA TYR A 199 8.39 -11.69 -5.08
C TYR A 199 9.87 -11.41 -4.80
N VAL A 200 10.79 -12.23 -5.34
CA VAL A 200 12.23 -12.01 -5.21
C VAL A 200 12.64 -10.76 -6.00
N GLY A 201 12.09 -10.56 -7.19
CA GLY A 201 12.27 -9.33 -7.98
C GLY A 201 11.82 -8.11 -7.20
N LYS A 202 10.63 -8.14 -6.60
CA LYS A 202 10.12 -7.04 -5.77
C LYS A 202 10.96 -6.78 -4.51
N ALA A 203 11.54 -7.82 -3.91
CA ALA A 203 12.48 -7.64 -2.79
C ALA A 203 13.79 -6.97 -3.25
N ARG A 204 14.34 -7.36 -4.40
CA ARG A 204 15.54 -6.72 -5.00
C ARG A 204 15.25 -5.27 -5.39
N GLU A 205 14.12 -4.99 -6.03
CA GLU A 205 13.66 -3.63 -6.35
C GLU A 205 13.63 -2.74 -5.10
N ALA A 206 13.05 -3.24 -4.01
CA ALA A 206 13.01 -2.50 -2.75
C ALA A 206 14.42 -2.22 -2.20
N ILE A 207 15.32 -3.18 -2.30
CA ILE A 207 16.72 -3.00 -1.86
C ILE A 207 17.44 -1.98 -2.73
N ILE A 208 17.30 -2.07 -4.06
CA ILE A 208 17.90 -1.10 -4.99
C ILE A 208 17.34 0.30 -4.71
N ALA A 209 16.03 0.45 -4.49
CA ALA A 209 15.41 1.72 -4.15
C ALA A 209 15.96 2.33 -2.84
N ILE A 210 16.23 1.50 -1.81
CA ILE A 210 16.89 1.96 -0.59
C ILE A 210 18.31 2.44 -0.87
N LYS A 211 19.08 1.72 -1.69
CA LYS A 211 20.46 2.07 -2.03
C LYS A 211 20.51 3.35 -2.86
N ILE A 212 19.65 3.49 -3.87
CA ILE A 212 19.50 4.71 -4.67
C ILE A 212 19.20 5.91 -3.76
N ALA A 213 18.24 5.78 -2.85
CA ALA A 213 17.87 6.86 -1.93
C ALA A 213 18.98 7.25 -0.93
N GLN A 214 20.07 6.47 -0.84
CA GLN A 214 21.25 6.79 -0.04
C GLN A 214 22.36 7.46 -0.86
N THR A 215 22.38 7.28 -2.17
CA THR A 215 23.45 7.71 -3.07
C THR A 215 23.05 8.83 -4.02
N GLU A 216 21.76 8.94 -4.36
CA GLU A 216 21.22 9.93 -5.28
C GLU A 216 20.35 10.95 -4.54
N SER A 217 20.37 12.20 -4.97
CA SER A 217 19.46 13.23 -4.48
C SER A 217 18.03 12.98 -4.96
N LYS A 218 17.04 13.55 -4.29
CA LYS A 218 15.63 13.43 -4.72
C LYS A 218 15.39 14.05 -6.09
N ASP A 219 16.10 15.10 -6.43
CA ASP A 219 15.97 15.77 -7.72
C ASP A 219 16.57 14.91 -8.85
N GLU A 220 17.71 14.26 -8.61
CA GLU A 220 18.29 13.29 -9.54
C GLU A 220 17.36 12.11 -9.76
N VAL A 221 16.83 11.50 -8.68
CA VAL A 221 15.87 10.40 -8.77
C VAL A 221 14.63 10.82 -9.57
N MET A 222 14.09 12.04 -9.32
CA MET A 222 12.93 12.54 -10.05
C MET A 222 13.25 12.76 -11.52
N CYS A 223 14.38 13.35 -11.84
CA CYS A 223 14.80 13.59 -13.21
C CYS A 223 14.98 12.26 -13.98
N ASN A 224 15.70 11.33 -13.39
CA ASN A 224 15.90 10.00 -13.96
C ASN A 224 14.57 9.24 -14.14
N TYR A 225 13.67 9.36 -13.17
CA TYR A 225 12.32 8.81 -13.28
C TYR A 225 11.54 9.43 -14.44
N MET A 226 11.53 10.76 -14.56
CA MET A 226 10.85 11.47 -15.63
C MET A 226 11.38 11.11 -17.02
N ASN A 227 12.65 10.79 -17.14
CA ASN A 227 13.28 10.32 -18.38
C ASN A 227 13.01 8.84 -18.69
N THR A 228 12.45 8.08 -17.75
CA THR A 228 12.37 6.62 -17.85
C THR A 228 10.95 6.09 -17.97
N ILE A 229 9.96 6.76 -17.35
CA ILE A 229 8.60 6.24 -17.25
C ILE A 229 7.91 6.10 -18.60
N TYR A 230 7.10 5.05 -18.74
CA TYR A 230 6.23 4.88 -19.89
C TYR A 230 4.97 5.72 -19.74
N LEU A 231 4.72 6.62 -20.70
CA LEU A 231 3.60 7.56 -20.70
C LEU A 231 2.56 7.27 -21.80
N GLY A 232 2.60 6.09 -22.39
CA GLY A 232 1.70 5.72 -23.48
C GLY A 232 2.26 6.08 -24.86
N ARG A 233 1.56 5.67 -25.93
CA ARG A 233 1.93 5.91 -27.33
C ARG A 233 3.39 5.59 -27.69
N ASN A 234 3.90 4.51 -27.11
CA ASN A 234 5.33 4.14 -27.23
C ASN A 234 6.31 5.24 -26.76
N SER A 235 5.87 6.13 -25.85
CA SER A 235 6.69 7.23 -25.34
C SER A 235 7.25 6.87 -23.97
N TYR A 236 8.56 6.82 -23.86
CA TYR A 236 9.32 6.64 -22.65
C TYR A 236 10.00 7.96 -22.29
N GLY A 237 9.67 8.49 -21.12
CA GLY A 237 10.09 9.80 -20.65
C GLY A 237 9.20 10.95 -21.14
N ILE A 238 9.32 12.07 -20.42
CA ILE A 238 8.46 13.23 -20.61
C ILE A 238 8.68 13.93 -21.95
N GLN A 239 9.91 13.93 -22.47
CA GLN A 239 10.22 14.56 -23.76
C GLN A 239 9.51 13.83 -24.92
N ALA A 240 9.68 12.50 -25.00
CA ALA A 240 9.01 11.72 -26.01
C ALA A 240 7.48 11.79 -25.88
N ALA A 241 6.96 11.90 -24.64
CA ALA A 241 5.54 12.09 -24.42
C ALA A 241 5.06 13.48 -24.85
N ALA A 242 5.78 14.55 -24.53
CA ALA A 242 5.44 15.91 -24.94
C ALA A 242 5.35 16.03 -26.47
N GLN A 243 6.32 15.48 -27.16
CA GLN A 243 6.32 15.42 -28.63
C GLN A 243 5.16 14.57 -29.17
N SER A 244 4.92 13.38 -28.60
CA SER A 244 3.89 12.45 -29.08
C SER A 244 2.45 12.94 -28.85
N TYR A 245 2.21 13.68 -27.77
CA TYR A 245 0.88 14.15 -27.40
C TYR A 245 0.58 15.57 -27.85
N PHE A 246 1.59 16.44 -27.87
CA PHE A 246 1.41 17.87 -28.05
C PHE A 246 2.24 18.47 -29.19
N ASN A 247 3.15 17.67 -29.79
CA ASN A 247 4.10 18.11 -30.83
C ASN A 247 4.93 19.32 -30.35
N LYS A 248 5.40 19.25 -29.11
CA LYS A 248 6.20 20.27 -28.42
C LYS A 248 7.24 19.59 -27.57
N ASP A 249 8.30 20.32 -27.25
CA ASP A 249 9.26 19.88 -26.23
C ASP A 249 8.67 20.00 -24.82
N ALA A 250 9.23 19.23 -23.90
CA ALA A 250 8.83 19.20 -22.49
C ALA A 250 9.24 20.46 -21.76
#